data_d02fc3e499a302d40b50635011578569
#
_entry.id   d02fc3e499a302d40b50635011578569
#
_cell.length_a   1.000
_cell.length_b   1.000
_cell.length_c   1.000
_cell.angle_alpha   90.00
_cell.angle_beta   90.00
_cell.angle_gamma   90.00
#
_symmetry.space_group_name_H-M   'P 1'
#
loop_
_entity.id
_entity.type
_entity.pdbx_description
1 polymer ?
#
loop_
_entity_poly.entity_id
_entity_poly.type
_entity_poly.pdbx_seq_one_letter_code
_entity_poly.pdbx_strand_id
1 'polypeptide(L)'
;MGVNLVTITRNFAIHTETFAADSHDVQDGCVTPGTHRVMRFDFLSHNVGDADLVVGSPAARPDLFVWSSAHGHYHLKDFNEFKLFNKAGVEVEIGHKQAFCLIDIERKHPLARADAQFTNCNTNQGISSGWADLYDSSLPCQYIVIDGLADGDYTLQSTTNSKHIVTEDCFGDNTMWTGLRIHGNSVTEIPLPFVPEDRISLNPANVSAVQVAGRWKVADGSHWILDTEGDQAAANRAVEIIKHYSLGFICFVGRPACPGEKPMQYWLTSSGHAPEGAMAGEDAIPFNPATITTRQIGQRWKIADGNNWLLDFGPAEGNARGALYRMCFVSRPNPPMIYFRR
;
A
#
# COMPACT_ATOMS: atom_id res chain seq x y z
N MET A 1 1.79 -12.46 17.93
CA MET A 1 1.98 -11.29 17.08
C MET A 1 3.48 -11.08 16.99
N GLY A 2 3.98 -10.57 15.90
CA GLY A 2 5.41 -10.48 15.61
C GLY A 2 5.79 -9.15 14.97
N VAL A 3 6.77 -9.19 14.08
CA VAL A 3 7.15 -8.03 13.25
C VAL A 3 6.07 -7.80 12.20
N ASN A 4 5.72 -6.54 11.98
CA ASN A 4 4.88 -6.13 10.85
C ASN A 4 5.32 -4.75 10.35
N LEU A 5 5.69 -4.66 9.08
CA LEU A 5 6.22 -3.43 8.49
C LEU A 5 5.17 -2.77 7.60
N VAL A 6 5.07 -1.45 7.70
CA VAL A 6 4.27 -0.65 6.76
C VAL A 6 5.13 0.46 6.17
N THR A 7 4.84 0.82 4.92
CA THR A 7 5.53 1.89 4.21
C THR A 7 4.84 3.24 4.40
N ILE A 8 5.64 4.30 4.58
CA ILE A 8 5.20 5.69 4.56
C ILE A 8 6.08 6.47 3.59
N THR A 9 5.49 7.30 2.73
CA THR A 9 6.20 8.26 1.86
C THR A 9 5.64 9.66 2.07
N ARG A 10 6.51 10.68 2.04
CA ARG A 10 6.12 12.08 2.26
C ARG A 10 7.18 13.05 1.71
N ASN A 11 6.91 14.35 1.77
CA ASN A 11 7.87 15.41 1.47
C ASN A 11 8.43 15.34 0.04
N PHE A 12 7.55 15.15 -0.95
CA PHE A 12 7.94 15.08 -2.35
C PHE A 12 8.43 16.43 -2.87
N ALA A 13 9.57 16.41 -3.57
CA ALA A 13 10.12 17.59 -4.25
C ALA A 13 10.86 17.19 -5.54
N ILE A 14 10.82 18.04 -6.55
CA ILE A 14 11.57 17.86 -7.80
C ILE A 14 12.74 18.83 -7.83
N HIS A 15 13.92 18.28 -8.13
CA HIS A 15 15.16 19.03 -8.26
C HIS A 15 15.83 18.73 -9.60
N THR A 16 16.59 19.71 -10.11
CA THR A 16 17.57 19.48 -11.17
C THR A 16 18.93 19.47 -10.51
N GLU A 17 19.60 18.33 -10.52
CA GLU A 17 20.86 18.12 -9.81
C GLU A 17 21.95 17.64 -10.76
N THR A 18 23.20 18.04 -10.47
CA THR A 18 24.36 17.58 -11.23
C THR A 18 25.18 16.62 -10.39
N PHE A 19 25.35 15.41 -10.90
CA PHE A 19 26.08 14.32 -10.25
C PHE A 19 27.47 14.19 -10.89
N ALA A 20 28.52 14.36 -10.09
CA ALA A 20 29.89 14.13 -10.52
C ALA A 20 30.17 12.63 -10.62
N ALA A 21 31.11 12.24 -11.49
CA ALA A 21 31.47 10.85 -11.72
C ALA A 21 31.99 10.13 -10.45
N ASP A 22 32.50 10.88 -9.50
CA ASP A 22 33.02 10.43 -8.21
C ASP A 22 32.03 10.61 -7.04
N SER A 23 30.78 11.06 -7.32
CA SER A 23 29.75 11.17 -6.29
C SER A 23 29.29 9.79 -5.79
N HIS A 24 28.79 9.73 -4.55
CA HIS A 24 28.23 8.50 -3.96
C HIS A 24 27.09 7.93 -4.79
N ASP A 25 26.22 8.80 -5.31
CA ASP A 25 25.08 8.39 -6.14
C ASP A 25 25.49 7.67 -7.42
N VAL A 26 26.59 8.13 -8.05
CA VAL A 26 27.15 7.47 -9.24
C VAL A 26 27.91 6.20 -8.90
N GLN A 27 28.69 6.21 -7.81
CA GLN A 27 29.43 5.03 -7.36
C GLN A 27 28.52 3.88 -6.94
N ASP A 28 27.37 4.19 -6.32
CA ASP A 28 26.35 3.21 -5.94
C ASP A 28 25.42 2.84 -7.11
N GLY A 29 25.62 3.42 -8.31
CA GLY A 29 24.86 3.09 -9.51
C GLY A 29 23.43 3.64 -9.54
N CYS A 30 23.13 4.64 -8.71
CA CYS A 30 21.78 5.22 -8.63
C CYS A 30 21.47 6.15 -9.80
N VAL A 31 22.51 6.75 -10.40
CA VAL A 31 22.39 7.69 -11.51
C VAL A 31 23.69 7.70 -12.33
N THR A 32 23.63 8.07 -13.59
CA THR A 32 24.82 8.33 -14.41
C THR A 32 25.39 9.73 -14.11
N PRO A 33 26.72 9.96 -14.37
CA PRO A 33 27.26 11.31 -14.26
C PRO A 33 26.54 12.28 -15.21
N GLY A 34 26.25 13.49 -14.74
CA GLY A 34 25.55 14.50 -15.52
C GLY A 34 24.51 15.26 -14.73
N THR A 35 23.73 16.06 -15.46
CA THR A 35 22.61 16.81 -14.87
C THR A 35 21.30 16.08 -15.12
N HIS A 36 20.60 15.75 -14.05
CA HIS A 36 19.38 14.97 -14.06
C HIS A 36 18.26 15.70 -13.33
N ARG A 37 17.04 15.44 -13.76
CA ARG A 37 15.83 15.83 -13.06
C ARG A 37 15.42 14.69 -12.15
N VAL A 38 15.37 14.92 -10.85
CA VAL A 38 15.11 13.88 -9.84
C VAL A 38 13.91 14.27 -8.98
N MET A 39 13.11 13.28 -8.61
CA MET A 39 12.06 13.43 -7.62
C MET A 39 12.53 12.81 -6.31
N ARG A 40 12.77 13.65 -5.31
CA ARG A 40 13.18 13.28 -3.96
C ARG A 40 11.96 13.16 -3.06
N PHE A 41 12.04 12.27 -2.08
CA PHE A 41 10.98 12.07 -1.07
C PHE A 41 11.54 11.33 0.14
N ASP A 42 10.92 11.56 1.30
CA ASP A 42 11.17 10.74 2.48
C ASP A 42 10.50 9.38 2.32
N PHE A 43 11.19 8.35 2.76
CA PHE A 43 10.67 6.99 2.84
C PHE A 43 10.89 6.42 4.24
N LEU A 44 9.86 5.82 4.81
CA LEU A 44 9.93 5.18 6.12
C LEU A 44 9.47 3.73 6.03
N SER A 45 10.26 2.85 6.64
CA SER A 45 9.85 1.49 6.99
C SER A 45 9.45 1.49 8.47
N HIS A 46 8.15 1.44 8.77
CA HIS A 46 7.63 1.53 10.14
C HIS A 46 7.24 0.15 10.65
N ASN A 47 7.83 -0.29 11.74
CA ASN A 47 7.45 -1.52 12.42
C ASN A 47 6.23 -1.27 13.32
N VAL A 48 5.06 -1.67 12.85
CA VAL A 48 3.77 -1.57 13.57
C VAL A 48 3.46 -2.84 14.36
N GLY A 49 4.30 -3.86 14.25
CA GLY A 49 4.20 -5.10 15.03
C GLY A 49 4.52 -4.92 16.50
N ASP A 50 4.30 -5.94 17.31
CA ASP A 50 4.57 -5.94 18.75
C ASP A 50 5.92 -6.60 19.13
N ALA A 51 6.69 -7.03 18.11
CA ALA A 51 8.05 -7.52 18.27
C ALA A 51 9.05 -6.65 17.50
N ASP A 52 10.27 -6.55 18.03
CA ASP A 52 11.36 -5.87 17.33
C ASP A 52 11.78 -6.68 16.10
N LEU A 53 11.96 -6.00 14.96
CA LEU A 53 12.66 -6.57 13.81
C LEU A 53 14.15 -6.60 14.13
N VAL A 54 14.74 -7.78 14.22
CA VAL A 54 16.18 -7.99 14.41
C VAL A 54 16.75 -8.66 13.17
N VAL A 55 17.44 -7.90 12.32
CA VAL A 55 18.14 -8.46 11.16
C VAL A 55 19.47 -9.08 11.59
N GLY A 56 20.09 -8.50 12.59
CA GLY A 56 21.36 -8.94 13.14
C GLY A 56 22.57 -8.18 12.61
N SER A 57 23.76 -8.74 12.86
CA SER A 57 24.99 -8.09 12.44
C SER A 57 25.39 -8.53 11.02
N PRO A 58 25.97 -7.62 10.22
CA PRO A 58 26.50 -7.97 8.91
C PRO A 58 27.52 -9.11 8.92
N ALA A 59 28.32 -9.21 9.98
CA ALA A 59 29.28 -10.28 10.13
C ALA A 59 28.63 -11.68 10.30
N ALA A 60 27.43 -11.72 10.92
CA ALA A 60 26.69 -12.96 11.11
C ALA A 60 25.81 -13.32 9.89
N ARG A 61 25.47 -12.33 9.05
CA ARG A 61 24.56 -12.48 7.91
C ARG A 61 25.14 -11.89 6.61
N PRO A 62 26.35 -12.31 6.17
CA PRO A 62 26.97 -11.77 4.96
C PRO A 62 26.15 -12.03 3.68
N ASP A 63 25.22 -12.98 3.72
CA ASP A 63 24.24 -13.27 2.66
C ASP A 63 23.29 -12.11 2.42
N LEU A 64 22.89 -11.39 3.47
CA LEU A 64 21.92 -10.29 3.41
C LEU A 64 22.56 -8.92 3.19
N PHE A 65 23.80 -8.74 3.59
CA PHE A 65 24.42 -7.43 3.61
C PHE A 65 25.46 -7.21 2.51
N VAL A 66 25.62 -5.95 2.11
CA VAL A 66 26.66 -5.47 1.22
C VAL A 66 27.37 -4.28 1.87
N TRP A 67 28.70 -4.23 1.77
CA TRP A 67 29.47 -3.08 2.20
C TRP A 67 29.35 -1.96 1.17
N SER A 68 28.92 -0.77 1.58
CA SER A 68 29.03 0.44 0.77
C SER A 68 30.31 1.18 1.13
N SER A 69 31.26 1.23 0.20
CA SER A 69 32.49 2.02 0.38
C SER A 69 32.21 3.52 0.38
N ALA A 70 31.17 3.95 -0.33
CA ALA A 70 30.73 5.33 -0.40
C ALA A 70 30.17 5.82 0.95
N HIS A 71 29.48 4.96 1.67
CA HIS A 71 28.83 5.29 2.95
C HIS A 71 29.62 4.86 4.19
N GLY A 72 30.62 3.96 4.03
CA GLY A 72 31.41 3.43 5.15
C GLY A 72 30.65 2.53 6.12
N HIS A 73 29.56 1.91 5.64
CA HIS A 73 28.78 0.99 6.41
C HIS A 73 28.07 -0.07 5.55
N TYR A 74 27.47 -1.06 6.22
CA TYR A 74 26.73 -2.13 5.57
C TYR A 74 25.29 -1.77 5.29
N HIS A 75 24.84 -2.15 4.08
CA HIS A 75 23.45 -2.06 3.66
C HIS A 75 22.81 -3.45 3.59
N LEU A 76 21.56 -3.57 4.03
CA LEU A 76 20.69 -4.71 3.75
C LEU A 76 20.22 -4.62 2.30
N LYS A 77 20.48 -5.69 1.50
CA LYS A 77 20.17 -5.72 0.07
C LYS A 77 18.68 -5.84 -0.19
N ASP A 78 18.21 -5.31 -1.31
CA ASP A 78 16.89 -5.56 -1.90
C ASP A 78 15.71 -5.40 -0.93
N PHE A 79 15.83 -4.50 0.06
CA PHE A 79 14.82 -4.36 1.11
C PHE A 79 13.60 -3.56 0.65
N ASN A 80 13.81 -2.46 -0.06
CA ASN A 80 12.72 -1.60 -0.50
C ASN A 80 12.70 -1.46 -2.03
N GLU A 81 11.53 -1.18 -2.58
CA GLU A 81 11.33 -0.99 -4.02
C GLU A 81 10.44 0.22 -4.27
N PHE A 82 10.75 1.00 -5.33
CA PHE A 82 9.97 2.14 -5.78
C PHE A 82 9.66 1.99 -7.26
N LYS A 83 8.39 2.16 -7.64
CA LYS A 83 7.93 2.13 -9.03
C LYS A 83 6.98 3.29 -9.29
N LEU A 84 7.17 3.98 -10.40
CA LEU A 84 6.29 5.06 -10.84
C LEU A 84 5.46 4.59 -12.02
N PHE A 85 4.15 4.75 -11.93
CA PHE A 85 3.19 4.38 -12.98
C PHE A 85 2.49 5.63 -13.50
N ASN A 86 2.25 5.68 -14.80
CA ASN A 86 1.37 6.69 -15.38
C ASN A 86 -0.12 6.34 -15.09
N LYS A 87 -1.03 7.24 -15.44
CA LYS A 87 -2.47 7.04 -15.23
C LYS A 87 -3.09 5.88 -16.03
N ALA A 88 -2.38 5.31 -16.99
CA ALA A 88 -2.80 4.12 -17.72
C ALA A 88 -2.29 2.82 -17.06
N GLY A 89 -1.56 2.92 -15.94
CA GLY A 89 -1.00 1.78 -15.23
C GLY A 89 0.27 1.22 -15.86
N VAL A 90 0.91 1.98 -16.75
CA VAL A 90 2.20 1.60 -17.33
C VAL A 90 3.30 2.10 -16.40
N GLU A 91 4.20 1.18 -16.00
CA GLU A 91 5.41 1.52 -15.27
C GLU A 91 6.32 2.37 -16.16
N VAL A 92 6.73 3.52 -15.66
CA VAL A 92 7.50 4.50 -16.43
C VAL A 92 8.89 4.72 -15.86
N GLU A 93 9.07 4.58 -14.54
CA GLU A 93 10.36 4.73 -13.87
C GLU A 93 10.46 3.81 -12.66
N ILE A 94 11.69 3.41 -12.33
CA ILE A 94 12.03 2.58 -11.16
C ILE A 94 13.07 3.33 -10.34
N GLY A 95 12.90 3.38 -9.03
CA GLY A 95 13.92 3.88 -8.11
C GLY A 95 15.09 2.91 -7.98
N HIS A 96 16.31 3.42 -8.01
CA HIS A 96 17.51 2.59 -8.01
C HIS A 96 17.98 2.17 -6.62
N LYS A 97 17.59 2.88 -5.55
CA LYS A 97 18.01 2.52 -4.20
C LYS A 97 17.28 1.28 -3.71
N GLN A 98 18.01 0.19 -3.58
CA GLN A 98 17.50 -1.10 -3.13
C GLN A 98 18.18 -1.60 -1.85
N ALA A 99 19.20 -0.90 -1.36
CA ALA A 99 19.99 -1.30 -0.22
C ALA A 99 19.92 -0.24 0.90
N PHE A 100 19.70 -0.68 2.13
CA PHE A 100 19.35 0.16 3.27
C PHE A 100 20.06 -0.28 4.54
N CYS A 101 20.38 0.68 5.44
CA CYS A 101 20.78 0.39 6.80
C CYS A 101 19.57 0.54 7.71
N LEU A 102 19.07 -0.55 8.27
CA LEU A 102 17.89 -0.50 9.12
C LEU A 102 18.24 -0.12 10.56
N ILE A 103 17.77 1.05 10.99
CA ILE A 103 17.98 1.59 12.34
C ILE A 103 16.75 2.38 12.82
N ASP A 104 16.65 2.59 14.13
CA ASP A 104 15.59 3.36 14.75
C ASP A 104 15.86 4.87 14.60
N ILE A 105 15.12 5.54 13.71
CA ILE A 105 15.26 6.97 13.45
C ILE A 105 14.09 7.77 14.00
N GLU A 106 12.85 7.35 13.71
CA GLU A 106 11.66 8.07 14.10
C GLU A 106 10.76 7.22 15.00
N ARG A 107 10.49 7.69 16.20
CA ARG A 107 9.54 7.04 17.10
C ARG A 107 8.12 7.38 16.67
N LYS A 108 7.38 6.37 16.19
CA LYS A 108 6.03 6.56 15.65
C LYS A 108 4.92 6.27 16.64
N HIS A 109 5.11 5.31 17.53
CA HIS A 109 4.08 4.92 18.48
C HIS A 109 4.34 5.51 19.87
N PRO A 110 3.36 6.15 20.54
CA PRO A 110 3.57 6.79 21.83
C PRO A 110 3.95 5.81 22.96
N LEU A 111 3.58 4.53 22.84
CA LEU A 111 3.94 3.48 23.79
C LEU A 111 5.21 2.70 23.41
N ALA A 112 5.84 3.02 22.27
CA ALA A 112 7.13 2.45 21.93
C ALA A 112 8.19 2.85 22.97
N ARG A 113 9.25 2.05 23.05
CA ARG A 113 10.41 2.40 23.90
C ARG A 113 10.87 3.84 23.65
N ALA A 114 11.36 4.51 24.69
CA ALA A 114 11.74 5.91 24.57
C ALA A 114 13.04 6.09 23.76
N ASP A 115 13.99 5.18 23.93
CA ASP A 115 15.31 5.25 23.32
C ASP A 115 15.43 4.27 22.16
N ALA A 116 16.11 4.70 21.09
CA ALA A 116 16.45 3.85 19.95
C ALA A 116 17.35 2.68 20.39
N GLN A 117 17.05 1.49 19.91
CA GLN A 117 17.83 0.27 20.17
C GLN A 117 18.82 -0.01 19.05
N PHE A 118 18.36 0.11 17.81
CA PHE A 118 19.17 -0.12 16.62
C PHE A 118 19.71 1.23 16.15
N THR A 119 20.99 1.47 16.32
CA THR A 119 21.62 2.79 16.07
C THR A 119 22.89 2.71 15.24
N ASN A 120 23.29 1.52 14.80
CA ASN A 120 24.57 1.34 14.12
C ASN A 120 24.50 0.29 13.01
N CYS A 121 24.75 0.74 11.79
CA CYS A 121 24.70 -0.06 10.56
C CYS A 121 25.76 -1.18 10.49
N ASN A 122 26.83 -1.07 11.29
CA ASN A 122 27.95 -2.00 11.23
C ASN A 122 27.88 -3.12 12.28
N THR A 123 27.00 -2.99 13.28
CA THR A 123 26.93 -3.94 14.40
C THR A 123 25.65 -4.76 14.40
N ASN A 124 24.52 -4.10 14.56
CA ASN A 124 23.22 -4.77 14.65
C ASN A 124 22.13 -3.91 14.01
N GLN A 125 21.58 -4.39 12.91
CA GLN A 125 20.50 -3.70 12.20
C GLN A 125 19.14 -4.26 12.58
N GLY A 126 18.14 -3.38 12.61
CA GLY A 126 16.78 -3.72 12.94
C GLY A 126 15.88 -2.50 13.07
N ILE A 127 14.60 -2.72 13.39
CA ILE A 127 13.62 -1.67 13.67
C ILE A 127 12.82 -2.09 14.89
N SER A 128 12.90 -1.33 15.99
CA SER A 128 12.14 -1.60 17.19
C SER A 128 10.64 -1.47 16.96
N SER A 129 9.84 -2.23 17.72
CA SER A 129 8.38 -2.09 17.70
C SER A 129 7.96 -0.64 17.98
N GLY A 130 7.13 -0.08 17.07
CA GLY A 130 6.65 1.29 17.13
C GLY A 130 7.65 2.36 16.68
N TRP A 131 8.79 1.97 16.13
CA TRP A 131 9.77 2.85 15.50
C TRP A 131 9.74 2.71 13.98
N ALA A 132 10.31 3.69 13.30
CA ALA A 132 10.54 3.65 11.85
C ALA A 132 11.99 3.98 11.53
N ASP A 133 12.51 3.29 10.53
CA ASP A 133 13.71 3.68 9.81
C ASP A 133 13.32 4.73 8.76
N LEU A 134 13.92 5.91 8.85
CA LEU A 134 13.65 7.05 7.95
C LEU A 134 14.80 7.24 6.97
N TYR A 135 14.50 7.15 5.71
CA TYR A 135 15.34 7.64 4.62
C TYR A 135 14.87 9.02 4.19
N ASP A 136 15.55 10.02 4.73
CA ASP A 136 15.29 11.43 4.42
C ASP A 136 15.61 11.75 2.96
N SER A 137 14.83 12.63 2.37
CA SER A 137 14.95 13.03 0.96
C SER A 137 16.30 13.65 0.57
N SER A 138 17.10 14.08 1.55
CA SER A 138 18.45 14.62 1.32
C SER A 138 19.53 13.55 1.14
N LEU A 139 19.24 12.30 1.50
CA LEU A 139 20.21 11.21 1.45
C LEU A 139 20.61 10.86 0.00
N PRO A 140 21.86 10.38 -0.23
CA PRO A 140 22.26 9.85 -1.52
C PRO A 140 21.32 8.74 -1.99
N CYS A 141 21.05 8.70 -3.29
CA CYS A 141 20.18 7.73 -3.94
C CYS A 141 18.70 7.74 -3.48
N GLN A 142 18.28 8.64 -2.58
CA GLN A 142 16.89 8.72 -2.11
C GLN A 142 16.04 9.58 -3.06
N TYR A 143 15.88 9.10 -4.30
CA TYR A 143 15.10 9.74 -5.36
C TYR A 143 14.77 8.77 -6.49
N ILE A 144 13.89 9.20 -7.37
CA ILE A 144 13.66 8.60 -8.70
C ILE A 144 14.14 9.59 -9.76
N VAL A 145 14.96 9.12 -10.71
CA VAL A 145 15.31 9.90 -11.90
C VAL A 145 14.09 10.00 -12.80
N ILE A 146 13.72 11.20 -13.17
CA ILE A 146 12.53 11.49 -13.97
C ILE A 146 12.87 12.31 -15.24
N ASP A 147 14.04 12.07 -15.80
CA ASP A 147 14.47 12.68 -17.06
C ASP A 147 13.48 12.33 -18.17
N GLY A 148 13.08 13.34 -18.94
CA GLY A 148 12.14 13.14 -20.05
C GLY A 148 10.71 12.79 -19.65
N LEU A 149 10.43 12.64 -18.35
CA LEU A 149 9.07 12.37 -17.88
C LEU A 149 8.18 13.58 -18.15
N ALA A 150 7.06 13.37 -18.84
CA ALA A 150 6.12 14.44 -19.20
C ALA A 150 5.38 14.95 -17.95
N ASP A 151 4.84 16.15 -18.03
CA ASP A 151 3.88 16.65 -17.06
C ASP A 151 2.63 15.75 -17.06
N GLY A 152 2.12 15.44 -15.88
CA GLY A 152 0.97 14.54 -15.76
C GLY A 152 0.71 14.02 -14.36
N ASP A 153 -0.26 13.12 -14.29
CA ASP A 153 -0.65 12.46 -13.06
C ASP A 153 -0.06 11.04 -13.03
N TYR A 154 0.56 10.70 -11.90
CA TYR A 154 1.32 9.47 -11.70
C TYR A 154 0.93 8.80 -10.38
N THR A 155 1.20 7.52 -10.28
CA THR A 155 1.11 6.77 -9.02
C THR A 155 2.48 6.23 -8.66
N LEU A 156 2.98 6.59 -7.49
CA LEU A 156 4.15 5.98 -6.88
C LEU A 156 3.73 4.77 -6.06
N GLN A 157 4.30 3.62 -6.36
CA GLN A 157 4.28 2.44 -5.50
C GLN A 157 5.59 2.39 -4.73
N SER A 158 5.50 2.31 -3.42
CA SER A 158 6.65 2.13 -2.52
C SER A 158 6.40 0.91 -1.66
N THR A 159 7.34 -0.03 -1.63
CA THR A 159 7.17 -1.29 -0.92
C THR A 159 8.38 -1.55 -0.03
N THR A 160 8.17 -1.71 1.27
CA THR A 160 9.19 -2.19 2.20
C THR A 160 9.24 -3.72 2.19
N ASN A 161 10.43 -4.30 2.43
CA ASN A 161 10.68 -5.75 2.41
C ASN A 161 10.10 -6.45 1.16
N SER A 162 10.27 -5.82 0.00
CA SER A 162 9.65 -6.24 -1.28
C SER A 162 10.04 -7.65 -1.73
N LYS A 163 11.18 -8.17 -1.25
CA LYS A 163 11.67 -9.52 -1.55
C LYS A 163 11.44 -10.52 -0.40
N HIS A 164 10.72 -10.10 0.66
CA HIS A 164 10.42 -10.93 1.84
C HIS A 164 11.70 -11.50 2.49
N ILE A 165 12.77 -10.70 2.56
CA ILE A 165 14.07 -11.13 3.11
C ILE A 165 14.07 -11.19 4.63
N VAL A 166 13.17 -10.50 5.30
CA VAL A 166 12.88 -10.64 6.73
C VAL A 166 11.47 -11.18 6.94
N THR A 167 11.30 -11.98 7.99
CA THR A 167 9.99 -12.58 8.30
C THR A 167 9.08 -11.56 8.98
N GLU A 168 7.85 -11.50 8.53
CA GLU A 168 6.79 -10.64 9.06
C GLU A 168 5.50 -11.43 9.26
N ASP A 169 4.64 -10.96 10.16
CA ASP A 169 3.29 -11.51 10.32
C ASP A 169 2.42 -11.23 9.09
N CYS A 170 2.73 -10.16 8.36
CA CYS A 170 1.98 -9.72 7.20
C CYS A 170 2.88 -9.02 6.18
N PHE A 171 2.77 -9.40 4.91
CA PHE A 171 3.48 -8.75 3.79
C PHE A 171 2.57 -7.88 2.91
N GLY A 172 1.29 -8.01 3.06
CA GLY A 172 0.35 -7.36 2.13
C GLY A 172 0.07 -5.90 2.45
N ASP A 173 0.47 -5.40 3.61
CA ASP A 173 0.40 -3.99 3.99
C ASP A 173 1.74 -3.24 3.84
N ASN A 174 2.76 -3.93 3.32
CA ASN A 174 4.09 -3.37 3.07
C ASN A 174 4.11 -2.31 1.96
N THR A 175 3.07 -2.20 1.15
CA THR A 175 3.03 -1.30 -0.02
C THR A 175 2.19 -0.07 0.24
N MET A 176 2.77 1.09 -0.02
CA MET A 176 2.06 2.36 -0.07
C MET A 176 1.92 2.84 -1.51
N TRP A 177 0.74 3.39 -1.81
CA TRP A 177 0.42 4.01 -3.09
C TRP A 177 0.19 5.51 -2.88
N THR A 178 0.92 6.34 -3.63
CA THR A 178 0.81 7.80 -3.55
C THR A 178 0.52 8.37 -4.93
N GLY A 179 -0.59 9.11 -5.06
CA GLY A 179 -0.89 9.85 -6.28
C GLY A 179 -0.10 11.14 -6.34
N LEU A 180 0.53 11.41 -7.47
CA LEU A 180 1.40 12.56 -7.67
C LEU A 180 1.02 13.28 -8.97
N ARG A 181 0.89 14.61 -8.92
CA ARG A 181 0.84 15.46 -10.10
C ARG A 181 2.18 16.14 -10.28
N ILE A 182 2.80 15.91 -11.44
CA ILE A 182 4.07 16.51 -11.84
C ILE A 182 3.79 17.60 -12.87
N HIS A 183 4.29 18.80 -12.64
CA HIS A 183 4.23 19.91 -13.58
C HIS A 183 5.51 20.73 -13.50
N GLY A 184 6.34 20.69 -14.56
CA GLY A 184 7.67 21.27 -14.51
C GLY A 184 8.48 20.75 -13.33
N ASN A 185 9.01 21.62 -12.49
CA ASN A 185 9.74 21.27 -11.27
C ASN A 185 8.85 21.24 -10.01
N SER A 186 7.54 21.13 -10.18
CA SER A 186 6.59 21.03 -9.08
C SER A 186 6.00 19.62 -9.01
N VAL A 187 5.85 19.11 -7.80
CA VAL A 187 5.11 17.88 -7.51
C VAL A 187 4.13 18.14 -6.39
N THR A 188 2.91 17.64 -6.54
CA THR A 188 1.87 17.72 -5.49
C THR A 188 1.19 16.37 -5.32
N GLU A 189 0.86 16.03 -4.08
CA GLU A 189 0.06 14.84 -3.81
C GLU A 189 -1.38 15.07 -4.30
N ILE A 190 -1.92 14.06 -4.96
CA ILE A 190 -3.30 14.04 -5.49
C ILE A 190 -3.97 12.70 -5.14
N PRO A 191 -5.30 12.57 -5.28
CA PRO A 191 -5.92 11.26 -5.30
C PRO A 191 -5.26 10.35 -6.33
N LEU A 192 -5.16 9.06 -6.02
CA LEU A 192 -4.48 8.09 -6.90
C LEU A 192 -5.07 8.11 -8.32
N PRO A 193 -4.30 8.45 -9.36
CA PRO A 193 -4.76 8.41 -10.75
C PRO A 193 -4.81 6.98 -11.30
N PHE A 194 -4.03 6.09 -10.71
CA PHE A 194 -3.99 4.66 -11.01
C PHE A 194 -3.61 3.87 -9.76
N VAL A 195 -4.28 2.77 -9.55
CA VAL A 195 -3.86 1.67 -8.67
C VAL A 195 -4.35 0.38 -9.32
N PRO A 196 -3.61 -0.72 -9.27
CA PRO A 196 -4.13 -2.01 -9.74
C PRO A 196 -5.46 -2.30 -9.06
N GLU A 197 -6.53 -2.34 -9.85
CA GLU A 197 -7.85 -2.59 -9.30
C GLU A 197 -8.00 -4.08 -9.02
N ASP A 198 -8.36 -4.41 -7.80
CA ASP A 198 -8.67 -5.74 -7.41
C ASP A 198 -10.16 -6.02 -7.68
N ARG A 199 -10.43 -6.39 -8.91
CA ARG A 199 -11.77 -6.55 -9.46
C ARG A 199 -11.96 -7.93 -10.03
N ILE A 200 -13.10 -8.55 -9.69
CA ILE A 200 -13.54 -9.81 -10.27
C ILE A 200 -14.85 -9.59 -11.03
N SER A 201 -14.82 -9.80 -12.34
CA SER A 201 -16.03 -9.83 -13.16
C SER A 201 -16.80 -11.12 -12.93
N LEU A 202 -18.13 -11.07 -12.98
CA LEU A 202 -19.01 -12.21 -12.77
C LEU A 202 -20.29 -12.12 -13.61
N ASN A 203 -20.91 -13.28 -13.84
CA ASN A 203 -22.23 -13.34 -14.44
C ASN A 203 -23.27 -13.61 -13.34
N PRO A 204 -24.11 -12.63 -12.99
CA PRO A 204 -25.06 -12.77 -11.88
C PRO A 204 -26.07 -13.93 -12.07
N ALA A 205 -26.34 -14.33 -13.32
CA ALA A 205 -27.23 -15.45 -13.60
C ALA A 205 -26.63 -16.81 -13.17
N ASN A 206 -25.31 -16.95 -13.19
CA ASN A 206 -24.60 -18.20 -12.88
C ASN A 206 -24.16 -18.31 -11.41
N VAL A 207 -24.30 -17.23 -10.65
CA VAL A 207 -23.77 -17.20 -9.28
C VAL A 207 -24.56 -18.12 -8.34
N SER A 208 -23.84 -18.91 -7.57
CA SER A 208 -24.41 -19.83 -6.56
C SER A 208 -23.53 -19.95 -5.33
N ALA A 209 -24.14 -20.33 -4.20
CA ALA A 209 -23.40 -20.72 -3.00
C ALA A 209 -22.96 -22.16 -3.13
N VAL A 210 -21.66 -22.41 -2.94
CA VAL A 210 -21.05 -23.75 -3.06
C VAL A 210 -20.17 -24.04 -1.86
N GLN A 211 -20.00 -25.32 -1.53
CA GLN A 211 -19.06 -25.75 -0.51
C GLN A 211 -17.79 -26.29 -1.14
N VAL A 212 -16.65 -25.71 -0.81
CA VAL A 212 -15.33 -26.11 -1.29
C VAL A 212 -14.41 -26.30 -0.10
N ALA A 213 -13.89 -27.51 0.06
CA ALA A 213 -12.99 -27.87 1.16
C ALA A 213 -13.55 -27.48 2.56
N GLY A 214 -14.85 -27.73 2.80
CA GLY A 214 -15.51 -27.43 4.06
C GLY A 214 -15.86 -25.95 4.30
N ARG A 215 -15.55 -25.06 3.36
CA ARG A 215 -15.84 -23.62 3.45
C ARG A 215 -16.94 -23.25 2.47
N TRP A 216 -17.86 -22.37 2.90
CA TRP A 216 -18.87 -21.81 2.01
C TRP A 216 -18.29 -20.66 1.18
N LYS A 217 -18.58 -20.71 -0.11
CA LYS A 217 -18.13 -19.75 -1.09
C LYS A 217 -19.26 -19.34 -2.01
N VAL A 218 -19.16 -18.14 -2.57
CA VAL A 218 -19.97 -17.70 -3.70
C VAL A 218 -19.13 -17.94 -4.96
N ALA A 219 -19.70 -18.60 -5.96
CA ALA A 219 -19.01 -18.93 -7.20
C ALA A 219 -19.84 -18.54 -8.44
N ASP A 220 -19.16 -18.13 -9.50
CA ASP A 220 -19.69 -18.01 -10.87
C ASP A 220 -19.21 -19.25 -11.64
N GLY A 221 -20.10 -20.23 -11.81
CA GLY A 221 -19.73 -21.53 -12.36
C GLY A 221 -18.66 -22.22 -11.52
N SER A 222 -17.50 -22.51 -12.11
CA SER A 222 -16.38 -23.17 -11.42
C SER A 222 -15.44 -22.20 -10.68
N HIS A 223 -15.60 -20.89 -10.86
CA HIS A 223 -14.73 -19.88 -10.25
C HIS A 223 -15.37 -19.31 -8.98
N TRP A 224 -14.77 -19.57 -7.81
CA TRP A 224 -15.22 -18.92 -6.58
C TRP A 224 -14.75 -17.47 -6.54
N ILE A 225 -15.63 -16.59 -6.07
CA ILE A 225 -15.44 -15.14 -6.05
C ILE A 225 -15.44 -14.56 -4.63
N LEU A 226 -16.16 -15.18 -3.71
CA LEU A 226 -16.18 -14.81 -2.29
C LEU A 226 -16.00 -16.05 -1.43
N ASP A 227 -15.30 -15.89 -0.32
CA ASP A 227 -15.17 -16.90 0.72
C ASP A 227 -15.87 -16.39 1.99
N THR A 228 -16.94 -17.06 2.39
CA THR A 228 -17.70 -16.75 3.60
C THR A 228 -17.33 -17.67 4.76
N GLU A 229 -16.22 -18.39 4.63
CA GLU A 229 -15.71 -19.34 5.62
C GLU A 229 -16.69 -20.48 5.91
N GLY A 230 -17.19 -20.61 7.15
CA GLY A 230 -18.20 -21.58 7.52
C GLY A 230 -19.64 -21.08 7.40
N ASP A 231 -19.85 -19.84 6.99
CA ASP A 231 -21.14 -19.17 7.02
C ASP A 231 -21.94 -19.37 5.73
N GLN A 232 -22.80 -20.39 5.71
CA GLN A 232 -23.71 -20.68 4.60
C GLN A 232 -24.74 -19.56 4.39
N ALA A 233 -25.24 -18.97 5.49
CA ALA A 233 -26.26 -17.94 5.41
C ALA A 233 -25.69 -16.68 4.72
N ALA A 234 -24.44 -16.31 5.04
CA ALA A 234 -23.76 -15.22 4.38
C ALA A 234 -23.52 -15.51 2.89
N ALA A 235 -23.14 -16.73 2.50
CA ALA A 235 -22.98 -17.12 1.11
C ALA A 235 -24.30 -17.00 0.33
N ASN A 236 -25.39 -17.57 0.86
CA ASN A 236 -26.70 -17.48 0.24
C ASN A 236 -27.17 -16.02 0.12
N ARG A 237 -26.99 -15.24 1.17
CA ARG A 237 -27.32 -13.83 1.18
C ARG A 237 -26.60 -13.04 0.11
N ALA A 238 -25.30 -13.30 -0.05
CA ALA A 238 -24.50 -12.69 -1.11
C ALA A 238 -25.03 -13.03 -2.51
N VAL A 239 -25.39 -14.30 -2.74
CA VAL A 239 -25.99 -14.72 -4.02
C VAL A 239 -27.31 -13.99 -4.31
N GLU A 240 -28.18 -13.87 -3.29
CA GLU A 240 -29.45 -13.12 -3.42
C GLU A 240 -29.22 -11.68 -3.84
N ILE A 241 -28.28 -10.96 -3.20
CA ILE A 241 -27.94 -9.59 -3.49
C ILE A 241 -27.35 -9.43 -4.89
N ILE A 242 -26.41 -10.30 -5.27
CA ILE A 242 -25.81 -10.28 -6.62
C ILE A 242 -26.90 -10.41 -7.69
N LYS A 243 -27.82 -11.37 -7.52
CA LYS A 243 -28.90 -11.62 -8.48
C LYS A 243 -29.92 -10.49 -8.49
N HIS A 244 -30.33 -10.00 -7.32
CA HIS A 244 -31.32 -8.94 -7.20
C HIS A 244 -30.90 -7.66 -7.93
N TYR A 245 -29.66 -7.23 -7.71
CA TYR A 245 -29.13 -6.02 -8.33
C TYR A 245 -28.42 -6.26 -9.67
N SER A 246 -28.35 -7.50 -10.14
CA SER A 246 -27.64 -7.87 -11.37
C SER A 246 -26.19 -7.36 -11.39
N LEU A 247 -25.46 -7.56 -10.27
CA LEU A 247 -24.10 -7.06 -10.13
C LEU A 247 -23.17 -7.78 -11.11
N GLY A 248 -22.43 -7.03 -11.94
CA GLY A 248 -21.54 -7.58 -12.95
C GLY A 248 -20.10 -7.79 -12.48
N PHE A 249 -19.74 -7.28 -11.32
CA PHE A 249 -18.41 -7.45 -10.72
C PHE A 249 -18.39 -7.12 -9.22
N ILE A 250 -17.35 -7.61 -8.55
CA ILE A 250 -17.00 -7.29 -7.17
C ILE A 250 -15.67 -6.59 -7.16
N CYS A 251 -15.57 -5.50 -6.42
CA CYS A 251 -14.32 -4.83 -6.10
C CYS A 251 -13.94 -5.08 -4.65
N PHE A 252 -12.68 -5.40 -4.41
CA PHE A 252 -12.14 -5.53 -3.06
C PHE A 252 -11.57 -4.17 -2.63
N VAL A 253 -12.18 -3.61 -1.60
CA VAL A 253 -11.73 -2.38 -0.95
C VAL A 253 -10.82 -2.75 0.21
N GLY A 254 -9.62 -3.21 -0.09
CA GLY A 254 -8.72 -3.78 0.89
C GLY A 254 -8.90 -5.30 0.99
N ARG A 255 -8.07 -6.04 0.27
CA ARG A 255 -7.90 -7.47 0.57
C ARG A 255 -7.24 -7.61 1.92
N PRO A 256 -7.58 -8.66 2.68
CA PRO A 256 -6.78 -9.00 3.83
C PRO A 256 -5.38 -9.32 3.34
N ALA A 257 -4.52 -8.43 3.67
CA ALA A 257 -3.12 -8.57 3.41
C ALA A 257 -2.49 -9.48 4.47
N CYS A 258 -3.17 -9.61 5.61
CA CYS A 258 -2.66 -10.26 6.80
C CYS A 258 -3.55 -11.42 7.24
N PRO A 259 -2.95 -12.50 7.79
CA PRO A 259 -3.72 -13.59 8.34
C PRO A 259 -4.73 -13.12 9.39
N GLY A 260 -5.98 -13.55 9.27
CA GLY A 260 -7.07 -13.19 10.19
C GLY A 260 -7.79 -11.88 9.90
N GLU A 261 -7.30 -11.05 8.98
CA GLU A 261 -8.06 -9.91 8.48
C GLU A 261 -9.18 -10.37 7.53
N LYS A 262 -10.28 -9.61 7.51
CA LYS A 262 -11.40 -9.89 6.61
C LYS A 262 -11.40 -8.88 5.47
N PRO A 263 -11.64 -9.33 4.21
CA PRO A 263 -11.69 -8.44 3.09
C PRO A 263 -12.89 -7.48 3.22
N MET A 264 -12.65 -6.22 2.92
CA MET A 264 -13.72 -5.25 2.71
C MET A 264 -14.11 -5.27 1.24
N GLN A 265 -15.40 -5.37 0.98
CA GLN A 265 -15.94 -5.53 -0.36
C GLN A 265 -17.00 -4.48 -0.61
N TYR A 266 -17.09 -4.01 -1.84
CA TYR A 266 -18.23 -3.26 -2.30
C TYR A 266 -18.66 -3.77 -3.68
N TRP A 267 -19.91 -3.55 -4.02
CA TRP A 267 -20.55 -4.16 -5.15
C TRP A 267 -21.23 -3.08 -5.98
N LEU A 268 -21.15 -3.21 -7.29
CA LEU A 268 -21.83 -2.33 -8.21
C LEU A 268 -22.66 -3.15 -9.20
N THR A 269 -23.70 -2.55 -9.75
CA THR A 269 -24.38 -3.11 -10.90
C THR A 269 -23.47 -3.14 -12.11
N SER A 270 -23.80 -3.96 -13.11
CA SER A 270 -23.04 -4.04 -14.38
C SER A 270 -22.96 -2.70 -15.12
N SER A 271 -23.90 -1.79 -14.88
CA SER A 271 -23.89 -0.42 -15.39
C SER A 271 -23.02 0.55 -14.58
N GLY A 272 -22.45 0.11 -13.46
CA GLY A 272 -21.71 0.96 -12.54
C GLY A 272 -22.55 1.86 -11.66
N HIS A 273 -23.88 1.71 -11.68
CA HIS A 273 -24.79 2.47 -10.83
C HIS A 273 -25.04 1.74 -9.51
N ALA A 274 -25.12 2.51 -8.43
CA ALA A 274 -25.62 1.97 -7.18
C ALA A 274 -27.06 1.49 -7.34
N PRO A 275 -27.43 0.34 -6.72
CA PRO A 275 -28.80 -0.16 -6.80
C PRO A 275 -29.79 0.81 -6.11
N GLU A 276 -31.00 0.90 -6.65
CA GLU A 276 -32.10 1.62 -6.00
C GLU A 276 -32.81 0.69 -5.01
N GLY A 277 -33.01 1.18 -3.80
CA GLY A 277 -33.67 0.44 -2.72
C GLY A 277 -32.79 -0.65 -2.12
N ALA A 278 -33.05 -1.03 -0.90
CA ALA A 278 -32.32 -2.06 -0.17
C ALA A 278 -33.17 -3.32 -0.01
N MET A 279 -32.54 -4.48 -0.09
CA MET A 279 -33.17 -5.75 0.30
C MET A 279 -33.29 -5.84 1.82
N ALA A 280 -34.35 -6.48 2.31
CA ALA A 280 -34.51 -6.70 3.75
C ALA A 280 -33.32 -7.44 4.36
N GLY A 281 -32.72 -6.86 5.40
CA GLY A 281 -31.54 -7.41 6.09
C GLY A 281 -30.23 -7.20 5.34
N GLU A 282 -30.17 -6.33 4.35
CA GLU A 282 -28.94 -5.90 3.67
C GLU A 282 -28.12 -4.97 4.58
N ASP A 283 -26.82 -5.24 4.67
CA ASP A 283 -25.87 -4.35 5.35
C ASP A 283 -25.27 -3.40 4.29
N ALA A 284 -25.86 -2.22 4.15
CA ALA A 284 -25.47 -1.20 3.19
C ALA A 284 -25.19 0.13 3.89
N ILE A 285 -24.04 0.74 3.57
CA ILE A 285 -23.65 2.03 4.11
C ILE A 285 -23.55 3.03 2.96
N PRO A 286 -24.45 4.01 2.86
CA PRO A 286 -24.34 5.07 1.87
C PRO A 286 -23.17 6.01 2.20
N PHE A 287 -22.52 6.54 1.17
CA PHE A 287 -21.46 7.53 1.33
C PHE A 287 -21.42 8.48 0.11
N ASN A 288 -20.81 9.64 0.30
CA ASN A 288 -20.60 10.61 -0.77
C ASN A 288 -19.16 10.54 -1.30
N PRO A 289 -18.92 10.06 -2.53
CA PRO A 289 -17.58 9.95 -3.11
C PRO A 289 -16.82 11.27 -3.21
N ALA A 290 -17.53 12.41 -3.21
CA ALA A 290 -16.91 13.73 -3.28
C ALA A 290 -16.37 14.21 -1.93
N THR A 291 -16.81 13.62 -0.82
CA THR A 291 -16.48 14.07 0.55
C THR A 291 -15.71 13.03 1.37
N ILE A 292 -15.63 11.78 0.90
CA ILE A 292 -14.83 10.76 1.61
C ILE A 292 -13.35 11.08 1.58
N THR A 293 -12.69 10.83 2.69
CA THR A 293 -11.26 11.08 2.88
C THR A 293 -10.62 9.97 3.70
N THR A 294 -9.31 9.81 3.58
CA THR A 294 -8.54 9.04 4.55
C THR A 294 -8.25 9.88 5.79
N ARG A 295 -8.39 9.28 6.97
CA ARG A 295 -8.08 9.92 8.26
C ARG A 295 -7.38 8.94 9.17
N GLN A 296 -6.40 9.43 9.89
CA GLN A 296 -5.85 8.71 11.02
C GLN A 296 -6.67 9.04 12.29
N ILE A 297 -7.23 8.02 12.90
CA ILE A 297 -8.00 8.12 14.14
C ILE A 297 -7.33 7.20 15.17
N GLY A 298 -6.63 7.79 16.13
CA GLY A 298 -5.67 7.07 16.98
C GLY A 298 -4.50 6.54 16.14
N GLN A 299 -4.22 5.26 16.24
CA GLN A 299 -3.16 4.59 15.46
C GLN A 299 -3.70 3.86 14.20
N ARG A 300 -4.95 4.14 13.82
CA ARG A 300 -5.62 3.40 12.74
C ARG A 300 -6.03 4.33 11.61
N TRP A 301 -5.76 3.90 10.39
CA TRP A 301 -6.18 4.59 9.18
C TRP A 301 -7.60 4.16 8.80
N LYS A 302 -8.44 5.14 8.56
CA LYS A 302 -9.85 4.94 8.22
C LYS A 302 -10.25 5.74 6.99
N ILE A 303 -11.26 5.25 6.27
CA ILE A 303 -12.00 6.07 5.32
C ILE A 303 -13.22 6.63 6.07
N ALA A 304 -13.43 7.93 5.96
CA ALA A 304 -14.52 8.63 6.61
C ALA A 304 -15.27 9.53 5.62
N ASP A 305 -16.60 9.61 5.80
CA ASP A 305 -17.47 10.59 5.18
C ASP A 305 -17.92 11.57 6.28
N GLY A 306 -17.38 12.79 6.24
CA GLY A 306 -17.58 13.74 7.33
C GLY A 306 -17.06 13.20 8.68
N ASN A 307 -17.94 13.11 9.68
CA ASN A 307 -17.60 12.57 11.01
C ASN A 307 -17.77 11.04 11.13
N ASN A 308 -18.37 10.41 10.13
CA ASN A 308 -18.66 8.99 10.16
C ASN A 308 -17.53 8.22 9.48
N TRP A 309 -16.83 7.32 10.21
CA TRP A 309 -15.91 6.42 9.58
C TRP A 309 -16.66 5.24 8.94
N LEU A 310 -16.22 4.85 7.74
CA LEU A 310 -16.84 3.82 6.92
C LEU A 310 -16.05 2.52 6.98
N LEU A 311 -14.73 2.61 6.82
CA LEU A 311 -13.80 1.48 6.73
C LEU A 311 -12.60 1.71 7.62
N ASP A 312 -12.02 0.63 8.16
CA ASP A 312 -10.88 0.65 9.05
C ASP A 312 -9.79 -0.28 8.50
N PHE A 313 -8.61 0.25 8.24
CA PHE A 313 -7.46 -0.43 7.65
C PHE A 313 -6.33 -0.65 8.66
N GLY A 314 -6.60 -0.51 9.95
CA GLY A 314 -5.55 -0.65 10.94
C GLY A 314 -4.41 0.37 10.72
N PRO A 315 -3.15 -0.03 10.87
CA PRO A 315 -2.01 0.86 10.68
C PRO A 315 -1.66 1.12 9.21
N ALA A 316 -2.26 0.41 8.26
CA ALA A 316 -1.87 0.43 6.84
C ALA A 316 -2.47 1.63 6.08
N GLU A 317 -1.76 2.76 6.05
CA GLU A 317 -2.14 3.96 5.29
C GLU A 317 -2.30 3.69 3.80
N GLY A 318 -1.39 2.93 3.21
CA GLY A 318 -1.42 2.59 1.78
C GLY A 318 -2.71 1.87 1.38
N ASN A 319 -3.19 0.95 2.22
CA ASN A 319 -4.45 0.26 1.98
C ASN A 319 -5.65 1.22 2.05
N ALA A 320 -5.66 2.15 3.01
CA ALA A 320 -6.71 3.17 3.11
C ALA A 320 -6.71 4.10 1.88
N ARG A 321 -5.55 4.54 1.41
CA ARG A 321 -5.43 5.38 0.21
C ARG A 321 -5.88 4.64 -1.05
N GLY A 322 -5.46 3.38 -1.24
CA GLY A 322 -5.90 2.55 -2.36
C GLY A 322 -7.41 2.31 -2.36
N ALA A 323 -7.99 2.06 -1.19
CA ALA A 323 -9.42 1.91 -1.03
C ALA A 323 -10.19 3.21 -1.34
N LEU A 324 -9.71 4.35 -0.87
CA LEU A 324 -10.29 5.65 -1.17
C LEU A 324 -10.36 5.91 -2.69
N TYR A 325 -9.27 5.62 -3.40
CA TYR A 325 -9.25 5.74 -4.86
C TYR A 325 -10.35 4.91 -5.51
N ARG A 326 -10.46 3.62 -5.15
CA ARG A 326 -11.46 2.72 -5.71
C ARG A 326 -12.88 3.21 -5.42
N MET A 327 -13.14 3.67 -4.21
CA MET A 327 -14.45 4.21 -3.83
C MET A 327 -14.79 5.48 -4.60
N CYS A 328 -13.84 6.40 -4.79
CA CYS A 328 -14.06 7.63 -5.55
C CYS A 328 -14.21 7.39 -7.04
N PHE A 329 -13.43 6.47 -7.62
CA PHE A 329 -13.38 6.24 -9.06
C PHE A 329 -14.50 5.34 -9.55
N VAL A 330 -14.75 4.24 -8.85
CA VAL A 330 -15.66 3.17 -9.30
C VAL A 330 -17.09 3.42 -8.85
N SER A 331 -17.29 4.09 -7.71
CA SER A 331 -18.60 4.33 -7.12
C SER A 331 -19.32 5.58 -7.69
N ARG A 332 -19.25 5.81 -8.97
CA ARG A 332 -20.06 6.84 -9.65
C ARG A 332 -21.29 6.19 -10.27
N PRO A 333 -22.47 6.67 -10.13
CA PRO A 333 -23.10 7.76 -9.43
C PRO A 333 -24.02 7.33 -8.27
N ASN A 334 -24.69 8.22 -7.78
CA ASN A 334 -25.50 8.47 -6.63
C ASN A 334 -26.66 7.47 -6.34
N PRO A 335 -26.85 7.03 -5.09
CA PRO A 335 -25.88 7.04 -4.01
C PRO A 335 -25.01 5.77 -4.04
N PRO A 336 -23.69 5.90 -4.08
CA PRO A 336 -22.84 4.73 -3.92
C PRO A 336 -22.99 4.16 -2.52
N MET A 337 -22.95 2.85 -2.40
CA MET A 337 -23.10 2.14 -1.14
C MET A 337 -22.07 1.04 -1.01
N ILE A 338 -21.65 0.79 0.20
CA ILE A 338 -20.83 -0.38 0.55
C ILE A 338 -21.78 -1.46 1.05
N TYR A 339 -21.70 -2.62 0.43
CA TYR A 339 -22.39 -3.82 0.86
C TYR A 339 -21.38 -4.76 1.52
N PHE A 340 -21.76 -5.39 2.62
CA PHE A 340 -20.91 -6.34 3.37
C PHE A 340 -19.60 -5.72 3.85
N ARG A 341 -19.70 -4.91 4.86
CA ARG A 341 -18.56 -4.54 5.68
C ARG A 341 -18.28 -5.65 6.68
N ARG A 342 -17.16 -6.32 6.55
CA ARG A 342 -16.68 -7.30 7.54
C ARG A 342 -15.30 -6.93 8.04
#